data_1ca59557d4a841e43a6db0b701397105
#
_entry.id   1ca59557d4a841e43a6db0b701397105
#
_cell.length_a   1.000
_cell.length_b   1.000
_cell.length_c   1.000
_cell.angle_alpha   90.00
_cell.angle_beta   90.00
_cell.angle_gamma   90.00
#
_symmetry.space_group_name_H-M   'P 1'
#
loop_
_entity.id
_entity.type
_entity.pdbx_description
1 polymer ?
#
loop_
_entity_poly.entity_id
_entity_poly.type
_entity_poly.pdbx_seq_one_letter_code
_entity_poly.pdbx_strand_id
1 'polypeptide(L)'
;MPVLSLKTGTKSRSLLVGNDAFAPAGTRGLFAGGIATSTGAGNNINVIQYIDIATTGNSTDFGDLSASRHTLAGFGSTTRSVFGGGKNSSGTNQNVIEYVTTATTGNAVDFGDLLTTNAQLGGSSNATRGVFFGGYDTADVNTIQYVTIASAGNAIDFGDLVRAEFTKTGCGSPTRAIQFGGAYNGGGNYSDTITYFTYATLGNATSFGTYSSGNRVTPSSASSDTRALS
;
A
#
# COMPACT_ATOMS: atom_id res chain seq x y z
N MET A 1 -16.95 14.51 -16.92
CA MET A 1 -16.12 13.43 -16.31
C MET A 1 -17.07 12.46 -15.63
N PRO A 2 -17.08 11.18 -15.99
CA PRO A 2 -17.90 10.23 -15.28
C PRO A 2 -17.29 9.96 -13.90
N VAL A 3 -18.06 10.25 -12.86
CA VAL A 3 -17.69 9.91 -11.49
C VAL A 3 -17.88 8.40 -11.34
N LEU A 4 -16.81 7.69 -11.02
CA LEU A 4 -16.89 6.26 -10.68
C LEU A 4 -17.68 6.13 -9.37
N SER A 5 -18.96 5.81 -9.48
CA SER A 5 -19.81 5.55 -8.32
C SER A 5 -19.49 4.15 -7.79
N LEU A 6 -18.72 4.07 -6.72
CA LEU A 6 -18.68 2.85 -5.92
C LEU A 6 -20.06 2.64 -5.29
N LYS A 7 -20.71 1.54 -5.63
CA LYS A 7 -21.96 1.12 -4.98
C LYS A 7 -21.73 1.04 -3.47
N THR A 8 -22.52 1.81 -2.72
CA THR A 8 -22.59 1.78 -1.26
C THR A 8 -22.91 0.35 -0.78
N GLY A 9 -22.00 -0.27 -0.06
CA GLY A 9 -22.24 -1.56 0.58
C GLY A 9 -21.01 -2.44 0.84
N THR A 10 -19.89 -2.18 0.19
CA THR A 10 -18.67 -2.96 0.38
C THR A 10 -17.62 -2.14 1.12
N LYS A 11 -17.34 -2.52 2.37
CA LYS A 11 -16.12 -2.06 3.06
C LYS A 11 -14.92 -2.84 2.51
N SER A 12 -14.73 -2.80 1.19
CA SER A 12 -13.55 -3.35 0.55
C SER A 12 -12.46 -2.31 0.61
N ARG A 13 -11.40 -2.60 1.35
CA ARG A 13 -10.13 -1.88 1.23
C ARG A 13 -9.32 -2.58 0.17
N SER A 14 -9.63 -2.31 -1.07
CA SER A 14 -8.76 -2.68 -2.18
C SER A 14 -7.58 -1.72 -2.22
N LEU A 15 -6.41 -2.27 -2.38
CA LEU A 15 -5.20 -1.50 -2.58
C LEU A 15 -5.03 -1.24 -4.08
N LEU A 16 -4.92 0.02 -4.46
CA LEU A 16 -4.49 0.41 -5.80
C LEU A 16 -2.97 0.55 -5.81
N VAL A 17 -2.31 -0.32 -6.55
CA VAL A 17 -0.90 -0.13 -6.88
C VAL A 17 -0.86 0.60 -8.21
N GLY A 18 -0.68 1.91 -8.15
CA GLY A 18 -0.46 2.74 -9.33
C GLY A 18 0.99 2.67 -9.79
N ASN A 19 1.19 2.93 -11.04
CA ASN A 19 2.52 3.03 -11.62
C ASN A 19 3.14 4.39 -11.33
N ASP A 20 4.43 4.42 -10.97
CA ASP A 20 5.15 5.66 -10.79
C ASP A 20 5.19 6.49 -12.08
N ALA A 21 5.01 7.81 -11.94
CA ALA A 21 5.00 8.78 -13.03
C ALA A 21 6.32 8.91 -13.82
N PHE A 22 7.32 8.08 -13.50
CA PHE A 22 8.69 8.18 -14.06
C PHE A 22 9.05 7.15 -15.10
N ALA A 23 8.15 6.25 -15.43
CA ALA A 23 8.41 5.32 -16.50
C ALA A 23 7.44 5.56 -17.65
N PRO A 24 7.82 5.27 -18.92
CA PRO A 24 6.85 5.22 -19.99
C PRO A 24 5.75 4.26 -19.54
N ALA A 25 4.60 4.83 -19.33
CA ALA A 25 3.49 4.32 -18.55
C ALA A 25 3.27 2.82 -18.69
N GLY A 26 3.42 2.09 -17.59
CA GLY A 26 2.55 0.96 -17.39
C GLY A 26 1.13 1.51 -17.37
N THR A 27 0.29 1.08 -18.27
CA THR A 27 -1.07 1.59 -18.38
C THR A 27 -2.02 0.96 -17.37
N ARG A 28 -1.53 0.10 -16.49
CA ARG A 28 -2.34 -0.73 -15.60
C ARG A 28 -2.32 -0.25 -14.16
N GLY A 29 -3.50 -0.10 -13.58
CA GLY A 29 -3.70 -0.01 -12.14
C GLY A 29 -4.16 -1.36 -11.61
N LEU A 30 -3.48 -1.91 -10.61
CA LEU A 30 -3.78 -3.22 -10.02
C LEU A 30 -4.43 -3.07 -8.65
N PHE A 31 -5.39 -3.96 -8.37
CA PHE A 31 -6.09 -4.09 -7.09
C PHE A 31 -5.95 -5.53 -6.62
N ALA A 32 -5.56 -5.74 -5.38
CA ALA A 32 -5.33 -7.09 -4.87
C ALA A 32 -5.98 -7.33 -3.51
N GLY A 33 -6.55 -8.51 -3.32
CA GLY A 33 -7.17 -8.93 -2.08
C GLY A 33 -8.38 -8.08 -1.68
N GLY A 34 -8.69 -8.06 -0.40
CA GLY A 34 -9.81 -7.31 0.15
C GLY A 34 -10.89 -8.21 0.74
N ILE A 35 -12.05 -7.62 1.04
CA ILE A 35 -13.22 -8.33 1.57
C ILE A 35 -14.37 -8.18 0.57
N ALA A 36 -14.88 -9.31 0.06
CA ALA A 36 -15.93 -9.31 -0.97
C ALA A 36 -17.31 -8.90 -0.48
N THR A 37 -17.61 -9.06 0.82
CA THR A 37 -18.88 -8.67 1.43
C THR A 37 -18.67 -7.94 2.76
N SER A 38 -19.66 -7.17 3.22
CA SER A 38 -19.58 -6.40 4.46
C SER A 38 -19.64 -7.24 5.76
N THR A 39 -19.71 -8.54 5.67
CA THR A 39 -20.01 -9.42 6.79
C THR A 39 -18.80 -10.27 7.24
N GLY A 40 -17.75 -9.63 7.78
CA GLY A 40 -16.74 -10.31 8.57
C GLY A 40 -15.48 -10.78 7.83
N ALA A 41 -14.49 -11.23 8.61
CA ALA A 41 -13.16 -11.63 8.13
C ALA A 41 -13.17 -12.90 7.25
N GLY A 42 -14.23 -13.70 7.29
CA GLY A 42 -14.34 -14.95 6.53
C GLY A 42 -14.54 -14.80 5.02
N ASN A 43 -14.75 -13.59 4.53
CA ASN A 43 -15.01 -13.30 3.11
C ASN A 43 -13.81 -12.64 2.41
N ASN A 44 -12.61 -12.82 2.92
CA ASN A 44 -11.42 -12.34 2.24
C ASN A 44 -11.28 -13.01 0.88
N ILE A 45 -10.78 -12.23 -0.08
CA ILE A 45 -10.49 -12.71 -1.43
C ILE A 45 -8.98 -12.65 -1.70
N ASN A 46 -8.52 -13.47 -2.63
CA ASN A 46 -7.15 -13.49 -3.14
C ASN A 46 -7.03 -12.86 -4.54
N VAL A 47 -8.14 -12.48 -5.15
CA VAL A 47 -8.20 -12.01 -6.54
C VAL A 47 -7.36 -10.76 -6.72
N ILE A 48 -6.58 -10.73 -7.79
CA ILE A 48 -5.91 -9.55 -8.33
C ILE A 48 -6.67 -9.12 -9.58
N GLN A 49 -7.05 -7.87 -9.65
CA GLN A 49 -7.72 -7.28 -10.81
C GLN A 49 -6.92 -6.08 -11.31
N TYR A 50 -7.09 -5.72 -12.57
CA TYR A 50 -6.50 -4.53 -13.14
C TYR A 50 -7.49 -3.72 -13.97
N ILE A 51 -7.17 -2.44 -14.14
CA ILE A 51 -7.77 -1.55 -15.12
C ILE A 51 -6.67 -1.02 -16.03
N ASP A 52 -7.01 -0.67 -17.25
CA ASP A 52 -6.17 0.18 -18.09
C ASP A 52 -6.46 1.64 -17.72
N ILE A 53 -5.44 2.36 -17.25
CA ILE A 53 -5.60 3.76 -16.81
C ILE A 53 -5.87 4.70 -18.01
N ALA A 54 -5.39 4.34 -19.19
CA ALA A 54 -5.52 5.15 -20.40
C ALA A 54 -6.90 5.02 -21.07
N THR A 55 -7.66 3.98 -20.75
CA THR A 55 -8.96 3.69 -21.35
C THR A 55 -10.04 3.48 -20.31
N THR A 56 -11.27 3.86 -20.63
CA THR A 56 -12.42 3.59 -19.76
C THR A 56 -12.87 2.13 -19.92
N GLY A 57 -13.18 1.47 -18.79
CA GLY A 57 -13.65 0.08 -18.81
C GLY A 57 -13.84 -0.48 -17.40
N ASN A 58 -14.36 -1.69 -17.32
CA ASN A 58 -14.43 -2.45 -16.08
C ASN A 58 -13.06 -3.03 -15.75
N SER A 59 -12.86 -3.38 -14.46
CA SER A 59 -11.70 -4.18 -14.07
C SER A 59 -11.76 -5.57 -14.72
N THR A 60 -10.58 -6.08 -15.02
CA THR A 60 -10.38 -7.42 -15.60
C THR A 60 -9.58 -8.25 -14.61
N ASP A 61 -9.83 -9.55 -14.62
CA ASP A 61 -9.04 -10.48 -13.83
C ASP A 61 -7.57 -10.47 -14.26
N PHE A 62 -6.67 -10.43 -13.28
CA PHE A 62 -5.23 -10.48 -13.48
C PHE A 62 -4.65 -11.83 -13.06
N GLY A 63 -5.17 -12.41 -11.97
CA GLY A 63 -4.70 -13.61 -11.30
C GLY A 63 -4.95 -13.53 -9.80
N ASP A 64 -4.23 -14.30 -9.00
CA ASP A 64 -4.48 -14.45 -7.58
C ASP A 64 -3.23 -14.21 -6.73
N LEU A 65 -3.41 -13.71 -5.51
CA LEU A 65 -2.45 -13.84 -4.41
C LEU A 65 -2.38 -15.32 -3.97
N SER A 66 -1.31 -15.73 -3.31
CA SER A 66 -1.17 -17.08 -2.78
C SER A 66 -2.22 -17.43 -1.72
N ALA A 67 -2.77 -16.44 -1.03
CA ALA A 67 -3.82 -16.61 -0.02
C ALA A 67 -4.73 -15.38 0.05
N SER A 68 -5.99 -15.62 0.44
CA SER A 68 -6.97 -14.57 0.67
C SER A 68 -6.57 -13.68 1.83
N ARG A 69 -6.43 -12.36 1.57
CA ARG A 69 -5.99 -11.36 2.55
C ARG A 69 -6.66 -10.01 2.32
N HIS A 70 -6.78 -9.23 3.39
CA HIS A 70 -7.24 -7.85 3.35
C HIS A 70 -6.29 -6.94 4.12
N THR A 71 -6.42 -5.63 3.98
CA THR A 71 -5.58 -4.61 4.65
C THR A 71 -4.07 -4.78 4.42
N LEU A 72 -3.71 -5.35 3.28
CA LEU A 72 -2.35 -5.40 2.78
C LEU A 72 -1.94 -4.04 2.19
N ALA A 73 -0.64 -3.79 2.11
CA ALA A 73 -0.09 -2.64 1.39
C ALA A 73 0.46 -3.06 0.02
N GLY A 74 0.62 -2.10 -0.87
CA GLY A 74 1.27 -2.34 -2.14
C GLY A 74 1.89 -1.09 -2.74
N PHE A 75 2.77 -1.33 -3.65
CA PHE A 75 3.47 -0.36 -4.48
C PHE A 75 3.97 -1.06 -5.75
N GLY A 76 4.55 -0.30 -6.64
CA GLY A 76 5.06 -0.89 -7.88
C GLY A 76 6.13 -0.07 -8.57
N SER A 77 6.68 -0.69 -9.59
CA SER A 77 7.50 -0.08 -10.64
C SER A 77 6.84 -0.35 -11.98
N THR A 78 7.49 0.04 -13.07
CA THR A 78 7.05 -0.30 -14.43
C THR A 78 6.98 -1.79 -14.73
N THR A 79 7.72 -2.60 -13.97
CA THR A 79 7.85 -4.04 -14.25
C THR A 79 7.15 -4.91 -13.24
N ARG A 80 7.08 -4.49 -11.97
CA ARG A 80 6.52 -5.29 -10.87
C ARG A 80 5.56 -4.49 -10.02
N SER A 81 4.46 -5.13 -9.64
CA SER A 81 3.58 -4.70 -8.56
C SER A 81 3.78 -5.62 -7.37
N VAL A 82 4.03 -5.06 -6.21
CA VAL A 82 4.40 -5.77 -4.97
C VAL A 82 3.32 -5.54 -3.92
N PHE A 83 2.94 -6.61 -3.22
CA PHE A 83 1.92 -6.62 -2.19
C PHE A 83 2.48 -7.25 -0.92
N GLY A 84 2.28 -6.63 0.24
CA GLY A 84 2.85 -7.15 1.49
C GLY A 84 1.91 -7.07 2.68
N GLY A 85 2.05 -8.02 3.61
CA GLY A 85 1.32 -8.09 4.86
C GLY A 85 -0.17 -8.38 4.70
N GLY A 86 -0.96 -7.80 5.59
CA GLY A 86 -2.42 -7.96 5.64
C GLY A 86 -2.89 -9.03 6.62
N LYS A 87 -4.19 -9.24 6.68
CA LYS A 87 -4.83 -10.25 7.53
C LYS A 87 -5.43 -11.36 6.68
N ASN A 88 -5.22 -12.60 7.09
CA ASN A 88 -5.91 -13.75 6.50
C ASN A 88 -7.36 -13.85 6.99
N SER A 89 -8.09 -14.88 6.52
CA SER A 89 -9.50 -15.09 6.87
C SER A 89 -9.72 -15.43 8.35
N SER A 90 -8.68 -15.86 9.06
CA SER A 90 -8.74 -16.10 10.51
C SER A 90 -8.42 -14.83 11.34
N GLY A 91 -8.20 -13.68 10.67
CA GLY A 91 -7.85 -12.42 11.33
C GLY A 91 -6.38 -12.31 11.76
N THR A 92 -5.53 -13.26 11.36
CA THR A 92 -4.10 -13.30 11.71
C THR A 92 -3.30 -12.46 10.75
N ASN A 93 -2.44 -11.60 11.28
CA ASN A 93 -1.52 -10.79 10.49
C ASN A 93 -0.49 -11.67 9.77
N GLN A 94 -0.12 -11.25 8.58
CA GLN A 94 0.82 -11.97 7.70
C GLN A 94 2.08 -11.14 7.48
N ASN A 95 3.21 -11.82 7.24
CA ASN A 95 4.47 -11.18 6.84
C ASN A 95 4.80 -11.35 5.35
N VAL A 96 4.05 -12.14 4.63
CA VAL A 96 4.31 -12.49 3.22
C VAL A 96 4.34 -11.24 2.34
N ILE A 97 5.37 -11.13 1.51
CA ILE A 97 5.48 -10.20 0.38
C ILE A 97 5.38 -11.01 -0.91
N GLU A 98 4.52 -10.59 -1.81
CA GLU A 98 4.32 -11.23 -3.12
C GLU A 98 4.38 -10.16 -4.22
N TYR A 99 4.68 -10.60 -5.44
CA TYR A 99 4.69 -9.70 -6.60
C TYR A 99 4.07 -10.33 -7.83
N VAL A 100 3.67 -9.49 -8.76
CA VAL A 100 3.31 -9.86 -10.13
C VAL A 100 4.13 -9.04 -11.12
N THR A 101 4.34 -9.60 -12.31
CA THR A 101 4.88 -8.83 -13.45
C THR A 101 3.75 -8.01 -14.04
N THR A 102 3.82 -6.67 -13.96
CA THR A 102 2.71 -5.77 -14.29
C THR A 102 2.21 -5.92 -15.74
N ALA A 103 3.09 -6.28 -16.67
CA ALA A 103 2.76 -6.39 -18.10
C ALA A 103 1.99 -7.67 -18.46
N THR A 104 2.12 -8.74 -17.70
CA THR A 104 1.54 -10.06 -18.00
C THR A 104 0.65 -10.55 -16.88
N THR A 105 -0.58 -10.93 -17.21
CA THR A 105 -1.52 -11.54 -16.26
C THR A 105 -0.97 -12.86 -15.72
N GLY A 106 -1.25 -13.15 -14.47
CA GLY A 106 -0.82 -14.37 -13.79
C GLY A 106 -0.84 -14.20 -12.27
N ASN A 107 -0.71 -15.30 -11.57
CA ASN A 107 -0.73 -15.32 -10.11
C ASN A 107 0.52 -14.65 -9.53
N ALA A 108 0.38 -14.14 -8.32
CA ALA A 108 1.48 -13.60 -7.56
C ALA A 108 2.51 -14.70 -7.21
N VAL A 109 3.76 -14.30 -7.19
CA VAL A 109 4.91 -15.14 -6.86
C VAL A 109 5.50 -14.60 -5.55
N ASP A 110 6.02 -15.50 -4.74
CA ASP A 110 6.71 -15.14 -3.51
C ASP A 110 7.87 -14.18 -3.79
N PHE A 111 7.92 -13.10 -3.01
CA PHE A 111 8.98 -12.12 -3.05
C PHE A 111 9.92 -12.26 -1.85
N GLY A 112 9.39 -12.61 -0.70
CA GLY A 112 10.03 -12.69 0.61
C GLY A 112 9.09 -12.25 1.73
N ASP A 113 9.64 -11.84 2.85
CA ASP A 113 8.88 -11.51 4.06
C ASP A 113 9.14 -10.09 4.56
N LEU A 114 8.14 -9.50 5.21
CA LEU A 114 8.28 -8.35 6.10
C LEU A 114 9.11 -8.76 7.33
N LEU A 115 9.66 -7.78 8.03
CA LEU A 115 10.43 -8.00 9.26
C LEU A 115 9.59 -8.68 10.36
N THR A 116 8.30 -8.38 10.42
CA THR A 116 7.33 -8.99 11.34
C THR A 116 5.97 -9.14 10.63
N THR A 117 5.09 -9.97 11.19
CA THR A 117 3.68 -9.99 10.76
C THR A 117 3.07 -8.61 10.92
N ASN A 118 2.33 -8.13 9.91
CA ASN A 118 1.79 -6.78 9.95
C ASN A 118 0.56 -6.63 9.03
N ALA A 119 -0.36 -5.76 9.43
CA ALA A 119 -1.52 -5.39 8.63
C ALA A 119 -1.79 -3.89 8.74
N GLN A 120 -2.64 -3.35 7.86
CA GLN A 120 -3.00 -1.93 7.88
C GLN A 120 -1.78 -0.99 7.70
N LEU A 121 -0.74 -1.50 7.09
CA LEU A 121 0.48 -0.75 6.77
C LEU A 121 0.25 0.12 5.53
N GLY A 122 1.08 1.14 5.38
CA GLY A 122 1.16 1.94 4.18
C GLY A 122 2.26 1.44 3.25
N GLY A 123 2.18 1.82 1.98
CA GLY A 123 3.18 1.52 0.98
C GLY A 123 3.48 2.71 0.08
N SER A 124 4.70 2.80 -0.39
CA SER A 124 5.14 3.78 -1.39
C SER A 124 6.39 3.27 -2.10
N SER A 125 6.66 3.73 -3.30
CA SER A 125 7.87 3.34 -4.04
C SER A 125 8.38 4.45 -4.94
N ASN A 126 9.63 4.30 -5.33
CA ASN A 126 10.15 4.85 -6.57
C ASN A 126 10.44 3.71 -7.57
N ALA A 127 11.13 3.97 -8.66
CA ALA A 127 11.41 2.96 -9.68
C ALA A 127 12.21 1.74 -9.19
N THR A 128 12.96 1.86 -8.09
CA THR A 128 13.90 0.82 -7.63
C THR A 128 13.60 0.29 -6.23
N ARG A 129 13.10 1.14 -5.34
CA ARG A 129 12.89 0.81 -3.92
C ARG A 129 11.42 0.94 -3.58
N GLY A 130 10.85 -0.13 -3.04
CA GLY A 130 9.53 -0.14 -2.43
C GLY A 130 9.66 -0.12 -0.91
N VAL A 131 8.76 0.59 -0.24
CA VAL A 131 8.81 0.79 1.21
C VAL A 131 7.44 0.51 1.80
N PHE A 132 7.42 -0.31 2.84
CA PHE A 132 6.29 -0.52 3.73
C PHE A 132 6.51 0.26 5.01
N PHE A 133 5.48 0.84 5.59
CA PHE A 133 5.63 1.65 6.80
C PHE A 133 4.40 1.61 7.71
N GLY A 134 4.65 1.72 9.00
CA GLY A 134 3.61 1.69 10.03
C GLY A 134 2.86 0.38 10.08
N GLY A 135 1.59 0.43 10.44
CA GLY A 135 0.72 -0.73 10.51
C GLY A 135 0.39 -1.14 11.94
N TYR A 136 -0.24 -2.29 12.06
CA TYR A 136 -0.69 -2.86 13.32
C TYR A 136 -0.35 -4.36 13.37
N ASP A 137 0.38 -4.75 14.40
CA ASP A 137 0.57 -6.17 14.75
C ASP A 137 -0.20 -6.45 16.05
N THR A 138 0.45 -6.62 17.16
CA THR A 138 -0.18 -6.64 18.48
C THR A 138 -0.35 -5.24 19.06
N ALA A 139 0.37 -4.27 18.50
CA ALA A 139 0.33 -2.85 18.80
C ALA A 139 0.57 -2.04 17.51
N ASP A 140 0.42 -0.73 17.62
CA ASP A 140 0.78 0.21 16.55
C ASP A 140 2.28 0.10 16.23
N VAL A 141 2.65 0.14 14.96
CA VAL A 141 4.01 -0.04 14.46
C VAL A 141 4.56 1.27 13.92
N ASN A 142 5.83 1.60 14.23
CA ASN A 142 6.53 2.75 13.65
C ASN A 142 7.57 2.36 12.59
N THR A 143 7.87 1.08 12.43
CA THR A 143 8.91 0.61 11.50
C THR A 143 8.64 1.03 10.08
N ILE A 144 9.67 1.54 9.42
CA ILE A 144 9.78 1.68 7.96
C ILE A 144 10.72 0.58 7.49
N GLN A 145 10.29 -0.20 6.51
CA GLN A 145 11.09 -1.29 5.95
C GLN A 145 11.02 -1.26 4.43
N TYR A 146 12.07 -1.71 3.75
CA TYR A 146 12.16 -1.60 2.30
C TYR A 146 12.59 -2.88 1.61
N VAL A 147 12.25 -2.96 0.34
CA VAL A 147 12.73 -3.98 -0.59
C VAL A 147 13.29 -3.33 -1.86
N THR A 148 14.20 -4.01 -2.53
CA THR A 148 14.61 -3.66 -3.89
C THR A 148 13.68 -4.33 -4.88
N ILE A 149 12.84 -3.57 -5.59
CA ILE A 149 11.71 -4.12 -6.39
C ILE A 149 12.18 -5.13 -7.45
N ALA A 150 13.35 -4.93 -8.01
CA ALA A 150 13.89 -5.81 -9.06
C ALA A 150 14.39 -7.18 -8.55
N SER A 151 14.66 -7.33 -7.25
CA SER A 151 15.23 -8.54 -6.65
C SER A 151 14.35 -9.06 -5.54
N ALA A 152 13.86 -10.28 -5.63
CA ALA A 152 13.15 -10.94 -4.54
C ALA A 152 14.09 -11.12 -3.32
N GLY A 153 13.50 -10.99 -2.12
CA GLY A 153 14.20 -11.10 -0.85
C GLY A 153 13.38 -10.43 0.27
N ASN A 154 13.75 -10.73 1.50
CA ASN A 154 13.06 -10.18 2.67
C ASN A 154 13.27 -8.66 2.77
N ALA A 155 12.31 -8.01 3.39
CA ALA A 155 12.40 -6.60 3.72
C ALA A 155 13.57 -6.35 4.70
N ILE A 156 14.15 -5.17 4.57
CA ILE A 156 15.27 -4.69 5.39
C ILE A 156 14.80 -3.44 6.13
N ASP A 157 15.26 -3.27 7.35
CA ASP A 157 14.97 -2.08 8.14
C ASP A 157 15.46 -0.82 7.41
N PHE A 158 14.60 0.19 7.36
CA PHE A 158 14.90 1.48 6.77
C PHE A 158 15.08 2.56 7.84
N GLY A 159 14.31 2.48 8.93
CA GLY A 159 14.19 3.45 10.01
C GLY A 159 12.77 3.48 10.56
N ASP A 160 12.41 4.56 11.22
CA ASP A 160 11.14 4.69 11.93
C ASP A 160 10.30 5.89 11.47
N LEU A 161 8.99 5.75 11.56
CA LEU A 161 8.04 6.86 11.56
C LEU A 161 8.25 7.74 12.80
N VAL A 162 7.83 8.98 12.71
CA VAL A 162 7.84 9.93 13.87
C VAL A 162 6.99 9.39 15.03
N ARG A 163 5.97 8.60 14.73
CA ARG A 163 5.09 7.94 15.71
C ARG A 163 4.60 6.60 15.16
N ALA A 164 4.35 5.63 16.04
CA ALA A 164 3.68 4.39 15.67
C ALA A 164 2.21 4.68 15.27
N GLU A 165 1.86 4.30 14.06
CA GLU A 165 0.56 4.57 13.43
C GLU A 165 0.22 3.49 12.42
N PHE A 166 -1.07 3.22 12.23
CA PHE A 166 -1.60 2.31 11.23
C PHE A 166 -2.63 3.01 10.33
N THR A 167 -3.08 2.32 9.28
CA THR A 167 -3.97 2.87 8.25
C THR A 167 -3.43 4.13 7.55
N LYS A 168 -2.11 4.31 7.54
CA LYS A 168 -1.47 5.39 6.77
C LYS A 168 -1.57 5.10 5.28
N THR A 169 -1.56 6.16 4.51
CA THR A 169 -1.33 6.08 3.07
C THR A 169 -0.05 6.81 2.72
N GLY A 170 0.53 6.44 1.59
CA GLY A 170 1.70 7.12 1.10
C GLY A 170 1.71 7.20 -0.41
N CYS A 171 2.33 8.23 -0.88
CA CYS A 171 2.70 8.43 -2.27
C CYS A 171 4.08 9.08 -2.33
N GLY A 172 4.62 9.28 -3.50
CA GLY A 172 5.95 9.87 -3.57
C GLY A 172 6.31 10.44 -4.93
N SER A 173 7.46 11.06 -4.94
CA SER A 173 8.22 11.43 -6.12
C SER A 173 9.35 10.41 -6.31
N PRO A 174 10.19 10.50 -7.33
CA PRO A 174 11.35 9.61 -7.47
C PRO A 174 12.33 9.65 -6.30
N THR A 175 12.32 10.72 -5.51
CA THR A 175 13.30 10.94 -4.43
C THR A 175 12.71 10.82 -3.04
N ARG A 176 11.42 11.15 -2.85
CA ARG A 176 10.77 11.23 -1.52
C ARG A 176 9.49 10.43 -1.48
N ALA A 177 9.29 9.70 -0.40
CA ALA A 177 7.99 9.25 0.04
C ALA A 177 7.37 10.27 0.98
N ILE A 178 6.07 10.50 0.83
CA ILE A 178 5.26 11.31 1.75
C ILE A 178 4.18 10.40 2.31
N GLN A 179 3.96 10.48 3.62
CA GLN A 179 2.94 9.72 4.33
C GLN A 179 1.93 10.65 4.97
N PHE A 180 0.69 10.22 4.97
CA PHE A 180 -0.43 11.04 5.40
C PHE A 180 -1.25 10.32 6.47
N GLY A 181 -1.69 11.10 7.48
CA GLY A 181 -2.69 10.69 8.46
C GLY A 181 -2.37 9.38 9.15
N GLY A 182 -3.40 8.64 9.48
CA GLY A 182 -3.35 7.37 10.18
C GLY A 182 -4.08 7.38 11.51
N ALA A 183 -4.10 6.24 12.17
CA ALA A 183 -4.64 6.08 13.51
C ALA A 183 -3.55 5.59 14.46
N TYR A 184 -3.68 5.89 15.75
CA TYR A 184 -2.77 5.45 16.80
C TYR A 184 -3.52 5.16 18.10
N ASN A 185 -2.82 4.63 19.11
CA ASN A 185 -3.42 4.15 20.34
C ASN A 185 -4.56 3.13 20.10
N GLY A 186 -4.28 2.12 19.25
CA GLY A 186 -5.26 1.10 18.90
C GLY A 186 -6.51 1.62 18.19
N GLY A 187 -6.43 2.79 17.55
CA GLY A 187 -7.55 3.43 16.85
C GLY A 187 -8.31 4.45 17.68
N GLY A 188 -7.89 4.73 18.92
CA GLY A 188 -8.52 5.75 19.78
C GLY A 188 -8.22 7.18 19.35
N ASN A 189 -7.21 7.40 18.54
CA ASN A 189 -6.82 8.73 18.05
C ASN A 189 -6.48 8.69 16.56
N TYR A 190 -6.59 9.84 15.92
CA TYR A 190 -6.32 10.04 14.50
C TYR A 190 -5.26 11.10 14.31
N SER A 191 -4.49 10.96 13.25
CA SER A 191 -3.35 11.81 12.97
C SER A 191 -3.67 12.87 11.94
N ASP A 192 -3.18 14.08 12.19
CA ASP A 192 -3.14 15.18 11.22
C ASP A 192 -1.75 15.33 10.59
N THR A 193 -0.78 14.49 10.98
CA THR A 193 0.61 14.67 10.57
C THR A 193 0.85 14.24 9.13
N ILE A 194 1.68 15.01 8.45
CA ILE A 194 2.30 14.67 7.17
C ILE A 194 3.78 14.47 7.46
N THR A 195 4.32 13.32 7.08
CA THR A 195 5.73 12.99 7.28
C THR A 195 6.37 12.57 5.95
N TYR A 196 7.69 12.62 5.86
CA TYR A 196 8.42 12.19 4.67
C TYR A 196 9.74 11.52 5.01
N PHE A 197 10.26 10.75 4.08
CA PHE A 197 11.65 10.28 4.04
C PHE A 197 12.18 10.27 2.60
N THR A 198 13.50 10.19 2.46
CA THR A 198 14.16 10.11 1.16
C THR A 198 14.49 8.66 0.85
N TYR A 199 14.08 8.13 -0.31
CA TYR A 199 14.31 6.72 -0.66
C TYR A 199 15.80 6.34 -0.71
N ALA A 200 16.68 7.25 -1.07
CA ALA A 200 18.09 6.96 -1.28
C ALA A 200 18.88 6.71 0.01
N THR A 201 18.47 7.34 1.11
CA THR A 201 19.19 7.29 2.40
C THR A 201 18.31 6.63 3.47
N LEU A 202 18.89 5.65 4.17
CA LEU A 202 18.22 5.05 5.33
C LEU A 202 18.11 6.08 6.46
N GLY A 203 17.06 5.98 7.25
CA GLY A 203 16.84 6.83 8.41
C GLY A 203 15.36 7.08 8.68
N ASN A 204 15.11 7.73 9.79
CA ASN A 204 13.75 8.01 10.27
C ASN A 204 13.01 9.03 9.41
N ALA A 205 11.70 8.92 9.40
CA ALA A 205 10.84 9.91 8.78
C ALA A 205 10.94 11.26 9.52
N THR A 206 10.77 12.32 8.77
CA THR A 206 10.80 13.70 9.28
C THR A 206 9.42 14.33 9.10
N SER A 207 9.04 15.23 10.00
CA SER A 207 7.81 16.00 9.86
C SER A 207 7.86 16.88 8.61
N PHE A 208 6.80 16.81 7.80
CA PHE A 208 6.59 17.70 6.65
C PHE A 208 5.64 18.85 7.01
N GLY A 209 4.65 18.55 7.86
CA GLY A 209 3.60 19.50 8.26
C GLY A 209 2.37 18.77 8.77
N THR A 210 1.25 19.46 8.76
CA THR A 210 -0.04 18.93 9.19
C THR A 210 -1.15 19.27 8.19
N TYR A 211 -2.26 18.54 8.25
CA TYR A 211 -3.45 18.91 7.52
C TYR A 211 -4.00 20.27 7.99
N SER A 212 -4.55 21.04 7.06
CA SER A 212 -5.17 22.34 7.36
C SER A 212 -6.50 22.21 8.10
N SER A 213 -7.14 21.04 8.08
CA SER A 213 -8.42 20.79 8.74
C SER A 213 -8.56 19.33 9.18
N GLY A 214 -8.42 19.13 10.48
CA GLY A 214 -8.79 17.87 11.17
C GLY A 214 -7.93 16.65 10.84
N ASN A 215 -8.04 15.67 11.70
CA ASN A 215 -7.35 14.41 11.64
C ASN A 215 -7.93 13.49 10.57
N ARG A 216 -7.11 12.64 9.95
CA ARG A 216 -7.54 11.71 8.90
C ARG A 216 -7.26 10.27 9.27
N VAL A 217 -8.30 9.44 9.16
CA VAL A 217 -8.19 7.98 9.22
C VAL A 217 -8.31 7.45 7.81
N THR A 218 -7.46 6.55 7.39
CA THR A 218 -7.54 5.93 6.07
C THR A 218 -7.58 6.92 4.91
N PRO A 219 -6.70 7.92 4.86
CA PRO A 219 -6.63 8.78 3.70
C PRO A 219 -6.26 7.97 2.45
N SER A 220 -6.60 8.48 1.30
CA SER A 220 -6.07 8.00 0.02
C SER A 220 -5.08 9.04 -0.50
N SER A 221 -4.10 8.63 -1.25
CA SER A 221 -3.13 9.57 -1.79
C SER A 221 -2.79 9.28 -3.25
N ALA A 222 -2.46 10.35 -3.94
CA ALA A 222 -1.90 10.29 -5.29
C ALA A 222 -0.82 11.38 -5.41
N SER A 223 0.14 11.16 -6.28
CA SER A 223 1.19 12.15 -6.53
C SER A 223 1.56 12.24 -7.99
N SER A 224 2.13 13.37 -8.33
CA SER A 224 2.98 13.58 -9.50
C SER A 224 4.41 13.80 -9.01
N ASP A 225 5.32 14.10 -9.93
CA ASP A 225 6.73 14.35 -9.59
C ASP A 225 6.94 15.53 -8.64
N THR A 226 5.98 16.45 -8.56
CA THR A 226 6.11 17.71 -7.84
C THR A 226 5.04 17.97 -6.79
N ARG A 227 3.92 17.24 -6.84
CA ARG A 227 2.79 17.42 -5.91
C ARG A 227 2.22 16.11 -5.43
N ALA A 228 1.85 16.07 -4.17
CA ALA A 228 1.08 15.00 -3.55
C ALA A 228 -0.28 15.55 -3.09
N LEU A 229 -1.31 14.71 -3.21
CA LEU A 229 -2.68 14.97 -2.78
C LEU A 229 -3.13 13.85 -1.85
N SER A 230 -3.90 14.21 -0.83
CA SER A 230 -4.51 13.27 0.11
C SER A 230 -5.91 13.73 0.52
#